data_f729f0be68cd0a235bb47df670b8c098
#
_entry.id   f729f0be68cd0a235bb47df670b8c098
#
_cell.length_a   1.000
_cell.length_b   1.000
_cell.length_c   1.000
_cell.angle_alpha   90.00
_cell.angle_beta   90.00
_cell.angle_gamma   90.00
#
_symmetry.space_group_name_H-M   'P 1'
#
loop_
_entity.id
_entity.type
_entity.pdbx_description
1 polymer ?
#
loop_
_entity_poly.entity_id
_entity_poly.type
_entity_poly.pdbx_seq_one_letter_code
_entity_poly.pdbx_strand_id
1 'polypeptide(L)'
;DARIWRLEEGIGKRLEELIKSIDARIWQSEEDAEKRLTEQNACLDARIWQSEEEFGKRLTEQSSSLDARIWRLEEGIGKRLEELNKSIDARIWQSEEGVGNRLTEQNACLDARIWQSEEEFGKRLTEQSSSLDARIWQAECFLKEQIIETDQTARVLDEVHRHIDFTYRDIMVALQRQKSFLPDNDIILETDYPVAYKSKDHLHPHGTIQDNTRFPRFVERCETLLISKRSLAFLDLGCSGGGMVLEAALRGHISMGLEGSDCSKKEQRAEWRLLDDRLQTCDITKPFYLRNRQRGIQQFDVITAWEVLEHIAEADLPQLFENIKNHLALGGYFVGSIANWDDIDPKSGVNWHITVHPYDWWARKFTEAGFQICTEDFATADMARGAYNPPQCYLAPADIVFTEKSFHIAVKNCRR
;
A
#
# COMPACT_ATOMS: atom_id res chain seq x y z
N ASP A 1 15.81 55.60 -2.84
CA ASP A 1 15.70 54.73 -4.03
C ASP A 1 16.98 53.98 -4.32
N ALA A 2 18.16 54.66 -4.43
CA ALA A 2 19.44 53.99 -4.71
C ALA A 2 19.97 53.12 -3.56
N ARG A 3 19.49 53.31 -2.33
CA ARG A 3 19.83 52.47 -1.15
C ARG A 3 19.02 51.18 -1.12
N ILE A 4 17.77 51.28 -1.49
CA ILE A 4 16.86 50.13 -1.59
C ILE A 4 17.32 49.23 -2.74
N TRP A 5 17.59 49.77 -3.92
CA TRP A 5 18.09 49.05 -5.07
C TRP A 5 19.42 48.28 -4.79
N ARG A 6 20.37 48.93 -4.07
CA ARG A 6 21.64 48.26 -3.66
C ARG A 6 21.44 47.16 -2.62
N LEU A 7 20.45 47.33 -1.75
CA LEU A 7 20.05 46.24 -0.80
C LEU A 7 19.40 45.09 -1.51
N GLU A 8 18.50 45.35 -2.45
CA GLU A 8 17.83 44.33 -3.27
C GLU A 8 18.82 43.54 -4.13
N GLU A 9 19.78 44.25 -4.77
CA GLU A 9 20.84 43.58 -5.56
C GLU A 9 21.78 42.76 -4.64
N GLY A 10 22.11 43.26 -3.48
CA GLY A 10 22.94 42.55 -2.50
C GLY A 10 22.27 41.34 -1.90
N ILE A 11 20.96 41.43 -1.66
CA ILE A 11 20.14 40.31 -1.20
C ILE A 11 19.98 39.27 -2.33
N GLY A 12 19.73 39.71 -3.56
CA GLY A 12 19.63 38.85 -4.73
C GLY A 12 20.91 38.01 -4.95
N LYS A 13 22.08 38.68 -4.90
CA LYS A 13 23.37 37.98 -5.04
C LYS A 13 23.63 36.96 -3.92
N ARG A 14 23.32 37.36 -2.65
CA ARG A 14 23.47 36.43 -1.51
C ARG A 14 22.50 35.25 -1.58
N LEU A 15 21.29 35.52 -2.07
CA LEU A 15 20.30 34.43 -2.28
C LEU A 15 20.75 33.46 -3.37
N GLU A 16 21.28 34.00 -4.50
CA GLU A 16 21.84 33.16 -5.57
C GLU A 16 23.06 32.34 -5.13
N GLU A 17 23.94 32.93 -4.32
CA GLU A 17 25.11 32.22 -3.74
C GLU A 17 24.65 31.14 -2.76
N LEU A 18 23.62 31.44 -1.94
CA LEU A 18 23.05 30.49 -1.00
C LEU A 18 22.36 29.32 -1.73
N ILE A 19 21.59 29.63 -2.76
CA ILE A 19 20.95 28.61 -3.62
C ILE A 19 22.01 27.74 -4.25
N LYS A 20 23.03 28.31 -4.91
CA LYS A 20 24.14 27.54 -5.50
C LYS A 20 24.90 26.69 -4.47
N SER A 21 25.05 27.21 -3.24
CA SER A 21 25.70 26.45 -2.15
C SER A 21 24.82 25.30 -1.64
N ILE A 22 23.51 25.53 -1.56
CA ILE A 22 22.55 24.47 -1.19
C ILE A 22 22.48 23.41 -2.27
N ASP A 23 22.34 23.81 -3.53
CA ASP A 23 22.30 22.91 -4.67
C ASP A 23 23.57 22.05 -4.75
N ALA A 24 24.73 22.66 -4.59
CA ALA A 24 26.01 21.94 -4.57
C ALA A 24 26.11 20.94 -3.41
N ARG A 25 25.58 21.30 -2.23
CA ARG A 25 25.55 20.39 -1.06
C ARG A 25 24.52 19.27 -1.22
N ILE A 26 23.38 19.59 -1.82
CA ILE A 26 22.37 18.56 -2.16
C ILE A 26 22.97 17.61 -3.17
N TRP A 27 23.51 18.12 -4.29
CA TRP A 27 24.13 17.30 -5.32
C TRP A 27 25.26 16.41 -4.76
N GLN A 28 26.14 16.97 -3.94
CA GLN A 28 27.21 16.20 -3.28
C GLN A 28 26.65 15.14 -2.32
N SER A 29 25.61 15.48 -1.59
CA SER A 29 24.93 14.52 -0.68
C SER A 29 24.22 13.40 -1.43
N GLU A 30 23.64 13.71 -2.58
CA GLU A 30 22.99 12.74 -3.46
C GLU A 30 24.03 11.82 -4.10
N GLU A 31 25.15 12.37 -4.63
CA GLU A 31 26.24 11.59 -5.19
C GLU A 31 26.88 10.67 -4.14
N ASP A 32 27.13 11.19 -2.93
CA ASP A 32 27.66 10.42 -1.81
C ASP A 32 26.65 9.35 -1.30
N ALA A 33 25.36 9.62 -1.39
CA ALA A 33 24.30 8.66 -1.03
C ALA A 33 24.16 7.58 -2.11
N GLU A 34 24.16 7.97 -3.37
CA GLU A 34 24.10 7.04 -4.50
C GLU A 34 25.33 6.12 -4.55
N LYS A 35 26.52 6.67 -4.30
CA LYS A 35 27.76 5.89 -4.19
C LYS A 35 27.69 4.90 -3.04
N ARG A 36 27.27 5.34 -1.85
CA ARG A 36 27.09 4.46 -0.69
C ARG A 36 26.03 3.38 -0.92
N LEU A 37 24.93 3.73 -1.57
CA LEU A 37 23.87 2.78 -1.92
C LEU A 37 24.38 1.76 -2.95
N THR A 38 25.15 2.21 -3.95
CA THR A 38 25.76 1.35 -4.96
C THR A 38 26.79 0.40 -4.33
N GLU A 39 27.64 0.92 -3.43
CA GLU A 39 28.62 0.11 -2.70
C GLU A 39 27.94 -0.88 -1.74
N GLN A 40 26.87 -0.46 -1.06
CA GLN A 40 26.08 -1.35 -0.20
C GLN A 40 25.33 -2.42 -1.00
N ASN A 41 24.74 -2.05 -2.12
CA ASN A 41 24.08 -3.01 -3.00
C ASN A 41 25.10 -4.01 -3.60
N ALA A 42 26.24 -3.54 -4.08
CA ALA A 42 27.30 -4.42 -4.58
C ALA A 42 27.84 -5.37 -3.49
N CYS A 43 27.95 -4.87 -2.24
CA CYS A 43 28.33 -5.70 -1.11
C CYS A 43 27.22 -6.71 -0.72
N LEU A 44 25.95 -6.29 -0.78
CA LEU A 44 24.81 -7.16 -0.57
C LEU A 44 24.72 -8.24 -1.65
N ASP A 45 24.84 -7.85 -2.90
CA ASP A 45 24.84 -8.76 -4.04
C ASP A 45 25.97 -9.79 -3.95
N ALA A 46 27.19 -9.31 -3.63
CA ALA A 46 28.35 -10.20 -3.40
C ALA A 46 28.12 -11.20 -2.26
N ARG A 47 27.50 -10.75 -1.15
CA ARG A 47 27.16 -11.62 -0.01
C ARG A 47 26.04 -12.59 -0.33
N ILE A 48 25.04 -12.15 -1.09
CA ILE A 48 23.95 -13.01 -1.55
C ILE A 48 24.54 -14.08 -2.47
N TRP A 49 25.31 -13.65 -3.48
CA TRP A 49 25.95 -14.58 -4.42
C TRP A 49 26.85 -15.59 -3.71
N GLN A 50 27.67 -15.15 -2.76
CA GLN A 50 28.55 -16.02 -1.98
C GLN A 50 27.77 -17.00 -1.10
N SER A 51 26.66 -16.54 -0.51
CA SER A 51 25.76 -17.38 0.28
C SER A 51 25.01 -18.41 -0.57
N GLU A 52 24.56 -17.99 -1.76
CA GLU A 52 23.89 -18.87 -2.74
C GLU A 52 24.86 -19.94 -3.28
N GLU A 53 26.11 -19.56 -3.58
CA GLU A 53 27.14 -20.51 -4.04
C GLU A 53 27.52 -21.52 -2.94
N GLU A 54 27.71 -21.05 -1.69
CA GLU A 54 27.97 -21.94 -0.54
C GLU A 54 26.79 -22.84 -0.22
N PHE A 55 25.58 -22.29 -0.31
CA PHE A 55 24.36 -23.06 -0.10
C PHE A 55 24.15 -24.08 -1.20
N GLY A 56 24.37 -23.71 -2.46
CA GLY A 56 24.33 -24.61 -3.62
C GLY A 56 25.35 -25.74 -3.53
N LYS A 57 26.58 -25.46 -3.13
CA LYS A 57 27.62 -26.48 -2.89
C LYS A 57 27.25 -27.43 -1.76
N ARG A 58 26.80 -26.89 -0.62
CA ARG A 58 26.36 -27.70 0.52
C ARG A 58 25.14 -28.56 0.20
N LEU A 59 24.19 -28.00 -0.58
CA LEU A 59 23.01 -28.73 -1.01
C LEU A 59 23.38 -29.87 -1.94
N THR A 60 24.30 -29.65 -2.90
CA THR A 60 24.78 -30.65 -3.84
C THR A 60 25.58 -31.75 -3.14
N GLU A 61 26.46 -31.39 -2.20
CA GLU A 61 27.23 -32.36 -1.43
C GLU A 61 26.34 -33.17 -0.48
N GLN A 62 25.35 -32.51 0.18
CA GLN A 62 24.38 -33.22 1.02
C GLN A 62 23.47 -34.14 0.19
N SER A 63 23.01 -33.68 -0.96
CA SER A 63 22.20 -34.50 -1.87
C SER A 63 22.98 -35.73 -2.33
N SER A 64 24.20 -35.57 -2.82
CA SER A 64 25.06 -36.66 -3.25
C SER A 64 25.42 -37.65 -2.10
N SER A 65 25.56 -37.12 -0.90
CA SER A 65 25.76 -37.93 0.28
C SER A 65 24.51 -38.70 0.69
N LEU A 66 23.35 -38.04 0.60
CA LEU A 66 22.04 -38.69 0.83
C LEU A 66 21.77 -39.78 -0.19
N ASP A 67 21.95 -39.48 -1.47
CA ASP A 67 21.73 -40.42 -2.57
C ASP A 67 22.65 -41.64 -2.43
N ALA A 68 23.91 -41.44 -2.09
CA ALA A 68 24.85 -42.53 -1.82
C ALA A 68 24.51 -43.35 -0.57
N ARG A 69 23.84 -42.78 0.43
CA ARG A 69 23.30 -43.49 1.58
C ARG A 69 22.02 -44.20 1.26
N ILE A 70 21.13 -43.62 0.46
CA ILE A 70 19.90 -44.24 -0.02
C ILE A 70 20.26 -45.43 -0.88
N TRP A 71 21.15 -45.28 -1.87
CA TRP A 71 21.60 -46.38 -2.73
C TRP A 71 22.20 -47.58 -1.90
N ARG A 72 23.06 -47.27 -0.88
CA ARG A 72 23.58 -48.27 0.02
C ARG A 72 22.53 -48.92 0.94
N LEU A 73 21.46 -48.19 1.25
CA LEU A 73 20.33 -48.70 1.98
C LEU A 73 19.41 -49.56 1.09
N GLU A 74 19.17 -49.15 -0.15
CA GLU A 74 18.40 -49.91 -1.11
C GLU A 74 19.03 -51.25 -1.46
N GLU A 75 20.35 -51.33 -1.60
CA GLU A 75 21.08 -52.55 -1.94
C GLU A 75 21.15 -53.52 -0.78
N GLY A 76 21.13 -53.05 0.46
CA GLY A 76 21.32 -53.90 1.64
C GLY A 76 20.06 -54.39 2.36
N ILE A 77 18.85 -54.02 1.94
CA ILE A 77 17.69 -54.06 2.85
C ILE A 77 16.40 -54.65 2.30
N GLY A 78 16.47 -55.80 1.62
CA GLY A 78 15.25 -56.55 1.22
C GLY A 78 14.37 -57.06 2.38
N LYS A 79 14.85 -57.12 3.61
CA LYS A 79 14.09 -57.63 4.77
C LYS A 79 13.97 -56.70 5.98
N ARG A 80 14.68 -55.57 6.00
CA ARG A 80 14.60 -54.56 7.11
C ARG A 80 13.80 -53.32 6.72
N LEU A 81 13.25 -53.29 5.53
CA LEU A 81 12.67 -52.09 4.93
C LEU A 81 11.46 -51.56 5.71
N GLU A 82 10.60 -52.43 6.21
CA GLU A 82 9.37 -52.02 6.88
C GLU A 82 9.60 -51.40 8.27
N GLU A 83 10.50 -51.94 9.05
CA GLU A 83 10.86 -51.35 10.36
C GLU A 83 11.72 -50.12 10.21
N LEU A 84 12.59 -50.09 9.18
CA LEU A 84 13.43 -48.92 8.89
C LEU A 84 12.62 -47.77 8.35
N ASN A 85 11.64 -48.06 7.45
CA ASN A 85 10.74 -47.03 6.96
C ASN A 85 9.94 -46.36 8.10
N LYS A 86 9.37 -47.15 9.02
CA LYS A 86 8.70 -46.59 10.21
C LYS A 86 9.63 -45.74 11.07
N SER A 87 10.89 -46.18 11.20
CA SER A 87 11.89 -45.44 11.97
C SER A 87 12.42 -44.22 11.24
N ILE A 88 12.55 -44.31 9.90
CA ILE A 88 12.96 -43.19 9.05
C ILE A 88 11.84 -42.15 8.99
N ASP A 89 10.59 -42.58 8.77
CA ASP A 89 9.42 -41.70 8.76
C ASP A 89 9.26 -40.96 10.10
N ALA A 90 9.42 -41.66 11.22
CA ALA A 90 9.39 -41.03 12.54
C ALA A 90 10.54 -40.04 12.76
N ARG A 91 11.76 -40.33 12.25
CA ARG A 91 12.93 -39.42 12.35
C ARG A 91 12.84 -38.26 11.34
N ILE A 92 12.28 -38.49 10.15
CA ILE A 92 12.00 -37.43 9.19
C ILE A 92 10.96 -36.48 9.79
N TRP A 93 9.87 -37.06 10.33
CA TRP A 93 8.83 -36.26 10.99
C TRP A 93 9.39 -35.43 12.15
N GLN A 94 10.23 -36.06 13.04
CA GLN A 94 10.91 -35.32 14.11
C GLN A 94 11.91 -34.29 13.60
N SER A 95 12.59 -34.56 12.49
CA SER A 95 13.55 -33.64 11.88
C SER A 95 12.82 -32.48 11.17
N GLU A 96 11.74 -32.78 10.48
CA GLU A 96 10.87 -31.76 9.85
C GLU A 96 10.20 -30.87 10.90
N GLU A 97 9.70 -31.47 12.00
CA GLU A 97 9.17 -30.73 13.14
C GLU A 97 10.25 -29.86 13.80
N GLY A 98 11.46 -30.41 14.01
CA GLY A 98 12.57 -29.65 14.60
C GLY A 98 13.17 -28.59 13.67
N VAL A 99 13.10 -28.77 12.36
CA VAL A 99 13.50 -27.77 11.36
C VAL A 99 12.39 -26.73 11.21
N GLY A 100 11.14 -27.15 11.19
CA GLY A 100 9.97 -26.27 11.16
C GLY A 100 9.95 -25.33 12.37
N ASN A 101 10.18 -25.88 13.58
CA ASN A 101 10.24 -25.09 14.81
C ASN A 101 11.42 -24.10 14.79
N ARG A 102 12.61 -24.52 14.35
CA ARG A 102 13.77 -23.61 14.24
C ARG A 102 13.60 -22.56 13.15
N LEU A 103 12.98 -22.90 12.04
CA LEU A 103 12.68 -21.94 10.98
C LEU A 103 11.63 -20.94 11.44
N THR A 104 10.63 -21.41 12.18
CA THR A 104 9.60 -20.54 12.79
C THR A 104 10.22 -19.60 13.84
N GLU A 105 11.10 -20.11 14.70
CA GLU A 105 11.83 -19.28 15.67
C GLU A 105 12.78 -18.28 14.99
N GLN A 106 13.48 -18.71 13.94
CA GLN A 106 14.37 -17.82 13.19
C GLN A 106 13.59 -16.77 12.40
N ASN A 107 12.48 -17.15 11.80
CA ASN A 107 11.60 -16.19 11.12
C ASN A 107 11.00 -15.20 12.14
N ALA A 108 10.48 -15.69 13.27
CA ALA A 108 10.00 -14.80 14.34
C ALA A 108 11.09 -13.84 14.87
N CYS A 109 12.34 -14.32 14.97
CA CYS A 109 13.47 -13.47 15.36
C CYS A 109 13.86 -12.47 14.27
N LEU A 110 13.82 -12.90 13.00
CA LEU A 110 14.05 -12.01 11.85
C LEU A 110 12.93 -10.97 11.71
N ASP A 111 11.68 -11.41 11.82
CA ASP A 111 10.51 -10.53 11.79
C ASP A 111 10.58 -9.50 12.93
N ALA A 112 10.93 -9.93 14.15
CA ALA A 112 11.13 -9.02 15.28
C ALA A 112 12.26 -8.01 15.03
N ARG A 113 13.37 -8.42 14.40
CA ARG A 113 14.49 -7.53 14.05
C ARG A 113 14.14 -6.60 12.90
N ILE A 114 13.42 -7.07 11.90
CA ILE A 114 12.89 -6.25 10.79
C ILE A 114 11.93 -5.23 11.37
N TRP A 115 10.97 -5.68 12.18
CA TRP A 115 10.01 -4.80 12.84
C TRP A 115 10.69 -3.73 13.70
N GLN A 116 11.71 -4.12 14.50
CA GLN A 116 12.47 -3.20 15.32
C GLN A 116 13.26 -2.19 14.47
N SER A 117 13.85 -2.66 13.36
CA SER A 117 14.55 -1.81 12.40
C SER A 117 13.60 -0.87 11.65
N GLU A 118 12.42 -1.35 11.28
CA GLU A 118 11.37 -0.54 10.65
C GLU A 118 10.80 0.49 11.63
N GLU A 119 10.58 0.11 12.89
CA GLU A 119 10.15 1.05 13.94
C GLU A 119 11.21 2.12 14.20
N GLU A 120 12.48 1.75 14.30
CA GLU A 120 13.59 2.71 14.49
C GLU A 120 13.78 3.61 13.27
N PHE A 121 13.66 3.03 12.08
CA PHE A 121 13.71 3.78 10.82
C PHE A 121 12.49 4.69 10.68
N GLY A 122 11.29 4.19 11.02
CA GLY A 122 10.06 4.98 11.07
C GLY A 122 10.15 6.16 12.05
N LYS A 123 10.70 5.92 13.25
CA LYS A 123 10.95 6.99 14.25
C LYS A 123 11.93 8.04 13.71
N ARG A 124 13.06 7.59 13.14
CA ARG A 124 14.05 8.51 12.53
C ARG A 124 13.48 9.28 11.35
N LEU A 125 12.69 8.62 10.52
CA LEU A 125 12.04 9.25 9.38
C LEU A 125 10.99 10.27 9.85
N THR A 126 10.22 9.92 10.89
CA THR A 126 9.23 10.82 11.49
C THR A 126 9.90 12.00 12.18
N GLU A 127 11.01 11.78 12.91
CA GLU A 127 11.79 12.84 13.52
C GLU A 127 12.46 13.73 12.47
N GLN A 128 12.99 13.16 11.39
CA GLN A 128 13.55 13.94 10.29
C GLN A 128 12.47 14.68 9.50
N SER A 129 11.32 14.04 9.26
CA SER A 129 10.17 14.68 8.62
C SER A 129 9.67 15.83 9.48
N SER A 130 9.42 15.59 10.78
CA SER A 130 8.97 16.66 11.70
C SER A 130 9.99 17.79 11.84
N SER A 131 11.29 17.47 11.81
CA SER A 131 12.35 18.46 11.79
C SER A 131 12.39 19.24 10.47
N LEU A 132 12.16 18.55 9.34
CA LEU A 132 12.06 19.19 8.03
C LEU A 132 10.80 20.05 7.94
N ASP A 133 9.67 19.54 8.41
CA ASP A 133 8.40 20.27 8.46
C ASP A 133 8.49 21.51 9.35
N ALA A 134 9.13 21.39 10.52
CA ALA A 134 9.38 22.53 11.40
C ALA A 134 10.31 23.56 10.73
N ARG A 135 11.32 23.12 9.98
CA ARG A 135 12.22 24.01 9.22
C ARG A 135 11.53 24.64 8.01
N ILE A 136 10.70 23.86 7.31
CA ILE A 136 9.86 24.37 6.22
C ILE A 136 8.87 25.38 6.77
N TRP A 137 8.17 25.05 7.87
CA TRP A 137 7.25 25.97 8.53
C TRP A 137 7.96 27.26 9.03
N GLN A 138 9.15 27.15 9.65
CA GLN A 138 9.94 28.31 10.02
C GLN A 138 10.38 29.13 8.82
N ALA A 139 10.77 28.47 7.71
CA ALA A 139 11.11 29.14 6.47
C ALA A 139 9.88 29.81 5.82
N GLU A 140 8.73 29.13 5.85
CA GLU A 140 7.44 29.69 5.37
C GLU A 140 6.98 30.87 6.23
N CYS A 141 7.08 30.80 7.56
CA CYS A 141 6.79 31.91 8.46
C CYS A 141 7.75 33.08 8.22
N PHE A 142 9.05 32.80 8.10
CA PHE A 142 10.06 33.82 7.80
C PHE A 142 9.83 34.42 6.40
N LEU A 143 9.47 33.63 5.40
CA LEU A 143 9.12 34.11 4.06
C LEU A 143 7.79 34.90 4.08
N LYS A 144 6.78 34.44 4.83
CA LYS A 144 5.52 35.18 5.00
C LYS A 144 5.72 36.55 5.70
N GLU A 145 6.64 36.61 6.65
CA GLU A 145 7.00 37.90 7.32
C GLU A 145 7.86 38.83 6.42
N GLN A 146 8.65 38.26 5.51
CA GLN A 146 9.56 39.01 4.62
C GLN A 146 8.98 39.33 3.24
N ILE A 147 7.94 38.60 2.80
CA ILE A 147 7.37 38.72 1.44
C ILE A 147 5.86 38.92 1.53
N ILE A 148 5.48 40.14 1.89
CA ILE A 148 4.18 40.67 1.56
C ILE A 148 4.19 40.95 0.05
N GLU A 149 3.45 40.14 -0.71
CA GLU A 149 3.14 40.27 -2.12
C GLU A 149 4.30 40.14 -3.13
N THR A 150 4.60 38.91 -3.61
CA THR A 150 5.07 38.72 -5.01
C THR A 150 4.77 37.32 -5.55
N ASP A 151 4.46 37.26 -6.84
CA ASP A 151 4.20 36.12 -7.72
C ASP A 151 5.32 35.03 -7.76
N GLN A 152 6.45 35.32 -7.12
CA GLN A 152 7.62 34.44 -7.03
C GLN A 152 7.44 33.28 -6.04
N THR A 153 6.62 33.46 -5.01
CA THR A 153 6.42 32.44 -3.95
C THR A 153 5.67 31.23 -4.48
N ALA A 154 4.68 31.45 -5.35
CA ALA A 154 3.93 30.37 -5.99
C ALA A 154 4.83 29.51 -6.88
N ARG A 155 5.80 30.12 -7.57
CA ARG A 155 6.73 29.41 -8.46
C ARG A 155 7.73 28.52 -7.70
N VAL A 156 8.21 28.97 -6.54
CA VAL A 156 9.15 28.20 -5.71
C VAL A 156 8.42 27.00 -5.07
N LEU A 157 7.19 27.20 -4.58
CA LEU A 157 6.37 26.10 -4.06
C LEU A 157 6.06 25.04 -5.13
N ASP A 158 5.72 25.49 -6.33
CA ASP A 158 5.48 24.63 -7.48
C ASP A 158 6.73 23.85 -7.91
N GLU A 159 7.91 24.43 -7.73
CA GLU A 159 9.18 23.78 -8.04
C GLU A 159 9.57 22.75 -6.98
N VAL A 160 9.31 23.03 -5.71
CA VAL A 160 9.48 22.06 -4.61
C VAL A 160 8.52 20.89 -4.76
N HIS A 161 7.25 21.13 -5.06
CA HIS A 161 6.27 20.07 -5.33
C HIS A 161 6.70 19.21 -6.53
N ARG A 162 7.15 19.84 -7.61
CA ARG A 162 7.68 19.09 -8.76
C ARG A 162 8.90 18.24 -8.41
N HIS A 163 9.79 18.73 -7.57
CA HIS A 163 10.98 17.97 -7.13
C HIS A 163 10.63 16.78 -6.26
N ILE A 164 9.67 16.93 -5.35
CA ILE A 164 9.12 15.84 -4.54
C ILE A 164 8.49 14.78 -5.46
N ASP A 165 7.69 15.21 -6.43
CA ASP A 165 7.09 14.32 -7.42
C ASP A 165 8.12 13.57 -8.27
N PHE A 166 9.20 14.22 -8.68
CA PHE A 166 10.30 13.59 -9.43
C PHE A 166 11.00 12.53 -8.59
N THR A 167 11.35 12.84 -7.33
CA THR A 167 12.02 11.90 -6.43
C THR A 167 11.14 10.67 -6.15
N TYR A 168 9.85 10.89 -5.91
CA TYR A 168 8.89 9.81 -5.75
C TYR A 168 8.80 8.95 -7.01
N ARG A 169 8.76 9.57 -8.19
CA ARG A 169 8.75 8.89 -9.48
C ARG A 169 9.98 8.02 -9.70
N ASP A 170 11.15 8.49 -9.32
CA ASP A 170 12.41 7.73 -9.47
C ASP A 170 12.44 6.52 -8.52
N ILE A 171 11.94 6.65 -7.29
CA ILE A 171 11.76 5.54 -6.35
C ILE A 171 10.79 4.51 -6.93
N MET A 172 9.66 4.94 -7.49
CA MET A 172 8.68 4.04 -8.09
C MET A 172 9.21 3.33 -9.34
N VAL A 173 10.02 4.00 -10.17
CA VAL A 173 10.72 3.38 -11.31
C VAL A 173 11.74 2.34 -10.84
N ALA A 174 12.48 2.62 -9.77
CA ALA A 174 13.39 1.63 -9.17
C ALA A 174 12.65 0.39 -8.66
N LEU A 175 11.50 0.57 -8.00
CA LEU A 175 10.61 -0.52 -7.56
C LEU A 175 10.01 -1.28 -8.75
N GLN A 176 9.64 -0.60 -9.84
CA GLN A 176 9.11 -1.23 -11.05
C GLN A 176 10.11 -2.21 -11.70
N ARG A 177 11.40 -1.93 -11.63
CA ARG A 177 12.45 -2.85 -12.10
C ARG A 177 12.51 -4.16 -11.31
N GLN A 178 11.91 -4.20 -10.12
CA GLN A 178 11.81 -5.36 -9.24
C GLN A 178 10.44 -6.04 -9.30
N LYS A 179 9.59 -5.67 -10.27
CA LYS A 179 8.19 -6.17 -10.41
C LYS A 179 8.09 -7.71 -10.55
N SER A 180 9.18 -8.40 -10.85
CA SER A 180 9.21 -9.85 -11.04
C SER A 180 8.87 -10.68 -9.80
N PHE A 181 8.80 -10.09 -8.61
CA PHE A 181 8.41 -10.80 -7.39
C PHE A 181 6.96 -10.56 -6.96
N LEU A 182 6.21 -9.70 -7.64
CA LEU A 182 4.78 -9.59 -7.43
C LEU A 182 4.08 -10.81 -8.09
N PRO A 183 3.02 -11.36 -7.48
CA PRO A 183 2.22 -12.40 -8.12
C PRO A 183 1.72 -11.93 -9.49
N ASP A 184 1.62 -12.84 -10.46
CA ASP A 184 0.99 -12.52 -11.75
C ASP A 184 -0.46 -12.08 -11.54
N ASN A 185 -0.90 -11.05 -12.25
CA ASN A 185 -2.29 -10.61 -12.26
C ASN A 185 -2.90 -10.79 -13.66
N ASP A 186 -3.87 -11.69 -13.77
CA ASP A 186 -4.58 -12.01 -15.01
C ASP A 186 -6.05 -11.59 -14.97
N ILE A 187 -6.39 -10.67 -14.07
CA ILE A 187 -7.76 -10.21 -13.90
C ILE A 187 -8.05 -9.14 -14.93
N ILE A 188 -9.14 -9.34 -15.67
CA ILE A 188 -9.61 -8.42 -16.72
C ILE A 188 -10.88 -7.74 -16.24
N LEU A 189 -10.92 -6.43 -16.32
CA LEU A 189 -12.12 -5.63 -16.08
C LEU A 189 -12.98 -5.56 -17.35
N GLU A 190 -14.24 -5.92 -17.23
CA GLU A 190 -15.29 -5.75 -18.26
C GLU A 190 -16.32 -4.75 -17.73
N THR A 191 -16.44 -3.60 -18.38
CA THR A 191 -17.42 -2.55 -18.05
C THR A 191 -17.67 -1.62 -19.22
N ASP A 192 -18.91 -1.15 -19.34
CA ASP A 192 -19.29 -0.05 -20.25
C ASP A 192 -19.07 1.33 -19.60
N TYR A 193 -18.64 1.36 -18.33
CA TYR A 193 -18.52 2.57 -17.53
C TYR A 193 -17.10 2.72 -16.96
N PRO A 194 -16.10 3.00 -17.83
CA PRO A 194 -14.70 2.99 -17.43
C PRO A 194 -14.30 4.15 -16.50
N VAL A 195 -15.12 5.17 -16.36
CA VAL A 195 -14.90 6.33 -15.49
C VAL A 195 -16.24 6.86 -14.97
N ALA A 196 -16.28 7.27 -13.72
CA ALA A 196 -17.43 7.92 -13.09
C ALA A 196 -17.51 9.41 -13.47
N TYR A 197 -17.66 9.70 -14.75
CA TYR A 197 -17.59 11.06 -15.32
C TYR A 197 -18.48 12.11 -14.65
N LYS A 198 -19.54 11.69 -13.96
CA LYS A 198 -20.50 12.57 -13.29
C LYS A 198 -20.27 12.69 -11.79
N SER A 199 -19.35 11.90 -11.23
CA SER A 199 -19.04 12.00 -9.81
C SER A 199 -18.37 13.32 -9.48
N LYS A 200 -18.59 13.80 -8.26
CA LYS A 200 -17.91 15.03 -7.78
C LYS A 200 -16.40 14.82 -7.70
N ASP A 201 -15.97 13.61 -7.35
CA ASP A 201 -14.54 13.26 -7.27
C ASP A 201 -13.84 13.28 -8.63
N HIS A 202 -14.57 13.04 -9.73
CA HIS A 202 -14.01 13.17 -11.07
C HIS A 202 -14.04 14.63 -11.56
N LEU A 203 -15.14 15.33 -11.32
CA LEU A 203 -15.33 16.73 -11.79
C LEU A 203 -14.49 17.72 -10.98
N HIS A 204 -14.29 17.45 -9.71
CA HIS A 204 -13.54 18.26 -8.76
C HIS A 204 -12.60 17.34 -7.95
N PRO A 205 -11.53 16.83 -8.57
CA PRO A 205 -10.65 15.88 -7.92
C PRO A 205 -10.05 16.46 -6.63
N HIS A 206 -10.19 15.72 -5.52
CA HIS A 206 -9.63 16.06 -4.23
C HIS A 206 -8.94 14.82 -3.63
N GLY A 207 -9.64 13.98 -2.91
CA GLY A 207 -9.08 12.74 -2.36
C GLY A 207 -8.46 11.83 -3.43
N THR A 208 -9.07 11.71 -4.60
CA THR A 208 -8.54 10.90 -5.72
C THR A 208 -7.15 11.31 -6.21
N ILE A 209 -6.70 12.55 -5.95
CA ILE A 209 -5.37 13.03 -6.35
C ILE A 209 -4.42 13.26 -5.16
N GLN A 210 -4.91 13.13 -3.94
CA GLN A 210 -4.10 13.36 -2.73
C GLN A 210 -3.92 12.08 -1.91
N ASP A 211 -4.95 11.28 -1.79
CA ASP A 211 -4.95 10.10 -0.94
C ASP A 211 -4.14 8.93 -1.52
N ASN A 212 -3.55 8.18 -0.63
CA ASN A 212 -2.90 6.92 -0.95
C ASN A 212 -2.83 6.03 0.30
N THR A 213 -3.95 5.37 0.63
CA THR A 213 -4.04 4.51 1.81
C THR A 213 -3.17 3.28 1.67
N ARG A 214 -2.29 3.05 2.65
CA ARG A 214 -1.46 1.86 2.78
C ARG A 214 -1.45 1.43 4.23
N PHE A 215 -1.83 0.18 4.53
CA PHE A 215 -1.93 -0.28 5.90
C PHE A 215 -1.60 -1.77 6.07
N PRO A 216 -0.31 -2.12 6.30
CA PRO A 216 0.16 -3.50 6.43
C PRO A 216 -0.60 -4.31 7.48
N ARG A 217 -0.88 -3.71 8.64
CA ARG A 217 -1.56 -4.37 9.75
C ARG A 217 -2.98 -4.86 9.41
N PHE A 218 -3.69 -4.15 8.54
CA PHE A 218 -4.97 -4.62 8.04
C PHE A 218 -4.83 -5.92 7.24
N VAL A 219 -3.83 -5.97 6.35
CA VAL A 219 -3.58 -7.17 5.54
C VAL A 219 -3.19 -8.35 6.44
N GLU A 220 -2.33 -8.14 7.45
CA GLU A 220 -1.97 -9.16 8.47
C GLU A 220 -3.20 -9.67 9.24
N ARG A 221 -4.12 -8.77 9.58
CA ARG A 221 -5.36 -9.18 10.23
C ARG A 221 -6.21 -10.05 9.32
N CYS A 222 -6.33 -9.71 8.04
CA CYS A 222 -7.03 -10.53 7.05
C CYS A 222 -6.39 -11.90 6.89
N GLU A 223 -5.06 -11.99 6.82
CA GLU A 223 -4.32 -13.25 6.81
C GLU A 223 -4.64 -14.12 8.02
N THR A 224 -4.74 -13.51 9.21
CA THR A 224 -5.08 -14.19 10.46
C THR A 224 -6.53 -14.71 10.46
N LEU A 225 -7.47 -13.91 9.98
CA LEU A 225 -8.90 -14.27 9.94
C LEU A 225 -9.19 -15.33 8.89
N LEU A 226 -8.42 -15.37 7.80
CA LEU A 226 -8.59 -16.27 6.67
C LEU A 226 -7.43 -17.28 6.54
N ILE A 227 -6.89 -17.70 7.66
CA ILE A 227 -5.68 -18.54 7.81
C ILE A 227 -5.71 -19.86 7.01
N SER A 228 -6.89 -20.34 6.63
CA SER A 228 -7.02 -21.53 5.80
C SER A 228 -6.52 -21.36 4.36
N LYS A 229 -6.25 -20.13 3.94
CA LYS A 229 -5.79 -19.79 2.58
C LYS A 229 -4.32 -19.36 2.61
N ARG A 230 -3.53 -19.95 1.72
CA ARG A 230 -2.11 -19.58 1.56
C ARG A 230 -1.92 -18.22 0.87
N SER A 231 -2.81 -17.85 -0.01
CA SER A 231 -2.84 -16.56 -0.71
C SER A 231 -4.27 -16.07 -0.77
N LEU A 232 -4.48 -14.83 -0.41
CA LEU A 232 -5.78 -14.15 -0.46
C LEU A 232 -5.94 -13.40 -1.77
N ALA A 233 -7.18 -13.04 -2.10
CA ALA A 233 -7.51 -12.13 -3.18
C ALA A 233 -8.16 -10.87 -2.60
N PHE A 234 -7.59 -9.70 -2.91
CA PHE A 234 -8.03 -8.38 -2.45
C PHE A 234 -8.57 -7.55 -3.61
N LEU A 235 -9.66 -6.83 -3.36
CA LEU A 235 -10.18 -5.79 -4.25
C LEU A 235 -10.36 -4.50 -3.45
N ASP A 236 -9.77 -3.41 -3.91
CA ASP A 236 -9.89 -2.09 -3.29
C ASP A 236 -10.76 -1.19 -4.17
N LEU A 237 -11.93 -0.78 -3.66
CA LEU A 237 -12.88 0.10 -4.34
C LEU A 237 -12.61 1.55 -3.95
N GLY A 238 -12.43 2.44 -4.91
CA GLY A 238 -11.97 3.81 -4.68
C GLY A 238 -10.49 3.82 -4.24
N CYS A 239 -9.65 3.08 -4.96
CA CYS A 239 -8.27 2.81 -4.55
C CYS A 239 -7.34 4.02 -4.63
N SER A 240 -7.77 5.16 -5.14
CA SER A 240 -7.01 6.41 -5.26
C SER A 240 -5.58 6.19 -5.80
N GLY A 241 -4.54 6.26 -4.95
CA GLY A 241 -3.14 6.03 -5.33
C GLY A 241 -2.77 4.57 -5.55
N GLY A 242 -3.52 3.60 -5.00
CA GLY A 242 -3.29 2.17 -5.13
C GLY A 242 -2.44 1.54 -4.02
N GLY A 243 -2.16 2.28 -2.93
CA GLY A 243 -1.28 1.83 -1.86
C GLY A 243 -1.74 0.53 -1.17
N MET A 244 -3.06 0.34 -0.96
CA MET A 244 -3.59 -0.90 -0.38
C MET A 244 -3.40 -2.09 -1.34
N VAL A 245 -3.55 -1.85 -2.64
CA VAL A 245 -3.31 -2.87 -3.68
C VAL A 245 -1.85 -3.29 -3.71
N LEU A 246 -0.93 -2.32 -3.61
CA LEU A 246 0.51 -2.59 -3.50
C LEU A 246 0.83 -3.39 -2.24
N GLU A 247 0.28 -3.02 -1.09
CA GLU A 247 0.54 -3.71 0.16
C GLU A 247 0.15 -5.19 0.10
N ALA A 248 -1.03 -5.48 -0.42
CA ALA A 248 -1.47 -6.87 -0.60
C ALA A 248 -0.58 -7.62 -1.61
N ALA A 249 -0.18 -6.98 -2.72
CA ALA A 249 0.70 -7.58 -3.72
C ALA A 249 2.09 -7.90 -3.18
N LEU A 250 2.69 -7.00 -2.38
CA LEU A 250 4.01 -7.22 -1.75
C LEU A 250 4.02 -8.40 -0.77
N ARG A 251 2.88 -8.73 -0.20
CA ARG A 251 2.70 -9.90 0.69
C ARG A 251 2.37 -11.19 -0.07
N GLY A 252 2.41 -11.15 -1.40
CA GLY A 252 2.18 -12.32 -2.26
C GLY A 252 0.71 -12.64 -2.51
N HIS A 253 -0.19 -11.68 -2.29
CA HIS A 253 -1.62 -11.82 -2.53
C HIS A 253 -2.00 -11.36 -3.95
N ILE A 254 -3.10 -11.91 -4.46
CA ILE A 254 -3.77 -11.37 -5.64
C ILE A 254 -4.43 -10.07 -5.22
N SER A 255 -4.23 -9.00 -5.96
CA SER A 255 -4.81 -7.70 -5.62
C SER A 255 -5.23 -6.91 -6.85
N MET A 256 -6.33 -6.19 -6.74
CA MET A 256 -6.91 -5.34 -7.78
C MET A 256 -7.45 -4.07 -7.14
N GLY A 257 -7.36 -2.94 -7.84
CA GLY A 257 -7.95 -1.67 -7.43
C GLY A 257 -8.80 -1.06 -8.52
N LEU A 258 -9.95 -0.53 -8.13
CA LEU A 258 -10.86 0.21 -9.02
C LEU A 258 -10.98 1.65 -8.52
N GLU A 259 -10.77 2.61 -9.42
CA GLU A 259 -10.90 4.04 -9.13
C GLU A 259 -11.95 4.68 -10.03
N GLY A 260 -12.83 5.50 -9.46
CA GLY A 260 -13.89 6.18 -10.20
C GLY A 260 -13.38 7.29 -11.12
N SER A 261 -12.33 7.98 -10.72
CA SER A 261 -11.70 9.04 -11.51
C SER A 261 -10.46 8.53 -12.25
N ASP A 262 -10.24 9.00 -13.46
CA ASP A 262 -9.06 8.66 -14.23
C ASP A 262 -7.88 9.64 -14.02
N CYS A 263 -8.01 10.59 -13.09
CA CYS A 263 -6.97 11.59 -12.81
C CYS A 263 -5.65 10.94 -12.37
N SER A 264 -5.69 10.07 -11.37
CA SER A 264 -4.49 9.36 -10.88
C SER A 264 -3.84 8.49 -11.96
N LYS A 265 -4.66 7.86 -12.82
CA LYS A 265 -4.18 7.07 -13.96
C LYS A 265 -3.50 7.93 -15.01
N LYS A 266 -4.11 9.05 -15.40
CA LYS A 266 -3.57 9.99 -16.41
C LYS A 266 -2.24 10.59 -15.97
N GLU A 267 -2.15 10.94 -14.70
CA GLU A 267 -0.96 11.54 -14.11
C GLU A 267 0.10 10.50 -13.71
N GLN A 268 -0.21 9.21 -13.83
CA GLN A 268 0.65 8.11 -13.35
C GLN A 268 1.07 8.32 -11.89
N ARG A 269 0.10 8.77 -11.07
CA ARG A 269 0.31 9.10 -9.67
C ARG A 269 0.50 7.85 -8.82
N ALA A 270 1.29 7.98 -7.76
CA ALA A 270 1.51 6.93 -6.77
C ALA A 270 1.82 5.57 -7.42
N GLU A 271 1.11 4.52 -7.07
CA GLU A 271 1.33 3.15 -7.54
C GLU A 271 0.81 2.87 -8.96
N TRP A 272 0.08 3.78 -9.59
CA TRP A 272 -0.44 3.62 -10.97
C TRP A 272 0.65 3.33 -12.01
N ARG A 273 1.84 3.82 -11.76
CA ARG A 273 3.01 3.57 -12.61
C ARG A 273 3.59 2.16 -12.41
N LEU A 274 3.47 1.62 -11.20
CA LEU A 274 4.01 0.33 -10.82
C LEU A 274 3.02 -0.81 -11.08
N LEU A 275 1.74 -0.56 -10.87
CA LEU A 275 0.66 -1.54 -10.86
C LEU A 275 -0.34 -1.34 -12.02
N ASP A 276 0.17 -1.08 -13.22
CA ASP A 276 -0.64 -0.86 -14.44
C ASP A 276 -1.52 -2.06 -14.82
N ASP A 277 -1.14 -3.26 -14.39
CA ASP A 277 -1.90 -4.51 -14.53
C ASP A 277 -2.96 -4.73 -13.44
N ARG A 278 -2.93 -3.94 -12.33
CA ARG A 278 -3.77 -4.14 -11.14
C ARG A 278 -4.69 -2.96 -10.86
N LEU A 279 -4.34 -1.77 -11.31
CA LEU A 279 -5.13 -0.56 -11.10
C LEU A 279 -5.91 -0.22 -12.36
N GLN A 280 -7.23 -0.20 -12.24
CA GLN A 280 -8.14 0.10 -13.35
C GLN A 280 -9.11 1.21 -12.94
N THR A 281 -9.64 1.91 -13.94
CA THR A 281 -10.70 2.89 -13.70
C THR A 281 -12.07 2.29 -13.99
N CYS A 282 -13.04 2.54 -13.10
CA CYS A 282 -14.39 2.02 -13.22
C CYS A 282 -15.37 2.83 -12.38
N ASP A 283 -16.53 3.14 -12.92
CA ASP A 283 -17.67 3.61 -12.15
C ASP A 283 -18.27 2.41 -11.39
N ILE A 284 -17.90 2.27 -10.12
CA ILE A 284 -18.33 1.17 -9.27
C ILE A 284 -19.82 1.19 -8.92
N THR A 285 -20.52 2.28 -9.25
CA THR A 285 -21.98 2.41 -9.12
C THR A 285 -22.76 1.84 -10.31
N LYS A 286 -22.06 1.35 -11.32
CA LYS A 286 -22.60 0.74 -12.51
C LYS A 286 -22.15 -0.71 -12.62
N PRO A 287 -22.81 -1.55 -13.43
CA PRO A 287 -22.42 -2.95 -13.60
C PRO A 287 -20.98 -3.06 -14.13
N PHE A 288 -20.18 -3.89 -13.47
CA PHE A 288 -18.86 -4.30 -13.94
C PHE A 288 -18.59 -5.76 -13.56
N TYR A 289 -17.65 -6.39 -14.25
CA TYR A 289 -17.19 -7.74 -13.95
C TYR A 289 -15.66 -7.79 -14.01
N LEU A 290 -15.08 -8.31 -12.96
CA LEU A 290 -13.67 -8.70 -12.93
C LEU A 290 -13.59 -10.20 -13.25
N ARG A 291 -12.89 -10.55 -14.33
CA ARG A 291 -12.81 -11.92 -14.79
C ARG A 291 -11.40 -12.48 -14.64
N ASN A 292 -11.34 -13.73 -14.21
CA ASN A 292 -10.09 -14.49 -14.19
C ASN A 292 -9.76 -15.12 -15.57
N ARG A 293 -8.61 -15.81 -15.67
CA ARG A 293 -8.18 -16.51 -16.88
C ARG A 293 -9.22 -17.47 -17.48
N GLN A 294 -10.02 -18.12 -16.64
CA GLN A 294 -11.08 -19.03 -17.06
C GLN A 294 -12.36 -18.30 -17.50
N ARG A 295 -12.34 -16.99 -17.56
CA ARG A 295 -13.47 -16.10 -17.84
C ARG A 295 -14.62 -16.18 -16.84
N GLY A 296 -14.41 -16.82 -15.70
CA GLY A 296 -15.31 -16.76 -14.56
C GLY A 296 -15.20 -15.43 -13.82
N ILE A 297 -16.23 -15.08 -13.06
CA ILE A 297 -16.14 -13.91 -12.17
C ILE A 297 -15.08 -14.19 -11.11
N GLN A 298 -14.11 -13.28 -11.02
CA GLN A 298 -13.08 -13.34 -9.98
C GLN A 298 -13.74 -13.11 -8.62
N GLN A 299 -13.49 -14.03 -7.71
CA GLN A 299 -13.92 -13.90 -6.31
C GLN A 299 -12.76 -13.37 -5.48
N PHE A 300 -13.07 -12.41 -4.61
CA PHE A 300 -12.12 -11.81 -3.69
C PHE A 300 -12.46 -12.22 -2.26
N ASP A 301 -11.43 -12.52 -1.49
CA ASP A 301 -11.57 -12.86 -0.08
C ASP A 301 -11.84 -11.63 0.79
N VAL A 302 -11.30 -10.51 0.34
CA VAL A 302 -11.44 -9.22 0.98
C VAL A 302 -11.73 -8.16 -0.08
N ILE A 303 -12.78 -7.40 0.13
CA ILE A 303 -13.08 -6.18 -0.64
C ILE A 303 -13.00 -5.00 0.33
N THR A 304 -12.30 -3.95 -0.05
CA THR A 304 -12.13 -2.75 0.78
C THR A 304 -12.72 -1.51 0.12
N ALA A 305 -13.13 -0.54 0.93
CA ALA A 305 -13.51 0.81 0.51
C ALA A 305 -13.24 1.79 1.68
N TRP A 306 -12.22 2.64 1.52
CA TRP A 306 -11.76 3.53 2.59
C TRP A 306 -12.16 4.97 2.29
N GLU A 307 -13.15 5.50 3.03
CA GLU A 307 -13.73 6.84 2.80
C GLU A 307 -14.23 6.98 1.35
N VAL A 308 -15.14 6.08 0.94
CA VAL A 308 -15.66 6.02 -0.44
C VAL A 308 -17.18 6.05 -0.48
N LEU A 309 -17.84 5.34 0.45
CA LEU A 309 -19.28 5.12 0.37
C LEU A 309 -20.08 6.41 0.55
N GLU A 310 -19.59 7.35 1.32
CA GLU A 310 -20.16 8.67 1.53
C GLU A 310 -20.19 9.54 0.27
N HIS A 311 -19.34 9.22 -0.71
CA HIS A 311 -19.31 9.88 -2.03
C HIS A 311 -20.32 9.28 -3.02
N ILE A 312 -20.95 8.15 -2.68
CA ILE A 312 -21.90 7.44 -3.54
C ILE A 312 -23.32 7.90 -3.21
N ALA A 313 -24.10 8.25 -4.24
CA ALA A 313 -25.50 8.60 -4.03
C ALA A 313 -26.31 7.42 -3.52
N GLU A 314 -27.25 7.65 -2.59
CA GLU A 314 -28.10 6.60 -2.02
C GLU A 314 -28.80 5.75 -3.08
N ALA A 315 -29.22 6.37 -4.18
CA ALA A 315 -29.88 5.69 -5.29
C ALA A 315 -28.97 4.69 -6.02
N ASP A 316 -27.64 4.85 -5.94
CA ASP A 316 -26.66 3.99 -6.61
C ASP A 316 -26.12 2.88 -5.69
N LEU A 317 -26.38 2.94 -4.37
CA LEU A 317 -25.94 1.94 -3.40
C LEU A 317 -26.42 0.51 -3.72
N PRO A 318 -27.65 0.28 -4.18
CA PRO A 318 -28.09 -1.09 -4.53
C PRO A 318 -27.18 -1.75 -5.60
N GLN A 319 -26.78 -1.00 -6.63
CA GLN A 319 -25.89 -1.52 -7.66
C GLN A 319 -24.47 -1.76 -7.11
N LEU A 320 -23.97 -0.86 -6.26
CA LEU A 320 -22.68 -1.05 -5.59
C LEU A 320 -22.69 -2.33 -4.75
N PHE A 321 -23.72 -2.54 -3.93
CA PHE A 321 -23.84 -3.75 -3.12
C PHE A 321 -23.97 -5.03 -3.97
N GLU A 322 -24.65 -4.97 -5.10
CA GLU A 322 -24.70 -6.09 -6.04
C GLU A 322 -23.34 -6.40 -6.64
N ASN A 323 -22.59 -5.36 -7.03
CA ASN A 323 -21.21 -5.51 -7.51
C ASN A 323 -20.31 -6.14 -6.43
N ILE A 324 -20.38 -5.66 -5.18
CA ILE A 324 -19.64 -6.25 -4.06
C ILE A 324 -20.03 -7.73 -3.90
N LYS A 325 -21.30 -8.06 -3.92
CA LYS A 325 -21.82 -9.42 -3.79
C LYS A 325 -21.33 -10.37 -4.87
N ASN A 326 -21.30 -9.89 -6.10
CA ASN A 326 -20.87 -10.67 -7.25
C ASN A 326 -19.38 -11.02 -7.19
N HIS A 327 -18.59 -10.20 -6.50
CA HIS A 327 -17.14 -10.36 -6.42
C HIS A 327 -16.65 -10.85 -5.06
N LEU A 328 -17.45 -10.75 -4.00
CA LEU A 328 -17.04 -11.19 -2.66
C LEU A 328 -17.25 -12.70 -2.49
N ALA A 329 -16.19 -13.41 -2.21
CA ALA A 329 -16.21 -14.84 -1.95
C ALA A 329 -17.14 -15.21 -0.78
N LEU A 330 -17.66 -16.42 -0.78
CA LEU A 330 -18.43 -16.92 0.34
C LEU A 330 -17.55 -16.96 1.61
N GLY A 331 -18.01 -16.35 2.68
CA GLY A 331 -17.26 -16.17 3.92
C GLY A 331 -16.15 -15.08 3.84
N GLY A 332 -16.04 -14.42 2.70
CA GLY A 332 -15.15 -13.25 2.52
C GLY A 332 -15.68 -12.00 3.22
N TYR A 333 -14.81 -11.03 3.40
CA TYR A 333 -15.08 -9.79 4.09
C TYR A 333 -15.15 -8.60 3.12
N PHE A 334 -16.19 -7.78 3.26
CA PHE A 334 -16.11 -6.39 2.85
C PHE A 334 -15.78 -5.55 4.07
N VAL A 335 -14.78 -4.67 3.96
CA VAL A 335 -14.31 -3.82 5.07
C VAL A 335 -14.09 -2.40 4.56
N GLY A 336 -14.55 -1.43 5.33
CA GLY A 336 -14.34 -0.03 4.98
C GLY A 336 -14.45 0.93 6.15
N SER A 337 -14.08 2.17 5.88
CA SER A 337 -14.42 3.33 6.70
C SER A 337 -15.39 4.23 5.94
N ILE A 338 -16.26 4.89 6.66
CA ILE A 338 -17.29 5.77 6.12
C ILE A 338 -17.28 7.06 6.93
N ALA A 339 -17.15 8.19 6.25
CA ALA A 339 -17.22 9.50 6.86
C ALA A 339 -18.68 9.87 7.19
N ASN A 340 -18.86 10.49 8.36
CA ASN A 340 -20.17 10.92 8.85
C ASN A 340 -20.22 12.43 9.09
N TRP A 341 -19.63 13.18 8.15
CA TRP A 341 -19.66 14.66 8.15
C TRP A 341 -19.70 15.17 6.70
N ASP A 342 -20.16 16.43 6.54
CA ASP A 342 -20.07 17.12 5.26
C ASP A 342 -18.64 17.57 4.98
N ASP A 343 -18.13 17.22 3.80
CA ASP A 343 -16.82 17.68 3.29
C ASP A 343 -17.04 18.77 2.24
N ILE A 344 -17.10 20.00 2.69
CA ILE A 344 -17.42 21.17 1.85
C ILE A 344 -16.19 22.03 1.64
N ASP A 345 -15.77 22.17 0.38
CA ASP A 345 -14.75 23.17 0.04
C ASP A 345 -15.30 24.60 0.27
N PRO A 346 -14.69 25.35 1.17
CA PRO A 346 -15.15 26.71 1.51
C PRO A 346 -15.05 27.70 0.35
N LYS A 347 -14.26 27.42 -0.69
CA LYS A 347 -14.09 28.32 -1.85
C LYS A 347 -15.08 28.04 -2.96
N SER A 348 -15.26 26.78 -3.32
CA SER A 348 -16.13 26.35 -4.43
C SER A 348 -17.54 26.00 -3.97
N GLY A 349 -17.74 25.71 -2.68
CA GLY A 349 -19.00 25.19 -2.13
C GLY A 349 -19.29 23.74 -2.53
N VAL A 350 -18.36 23.05 -3.16
CA VAL A 350 -18.48 21.63 -3.49
C VAL A 350 -18.51 20.82 -2.20
N ASN A 351 -19.55 20.02 -1.99
CA ASN A 351 -19.60 19.01 -0.96
C ASN A 351 -19.33 17.64 -1.60
N TRP A 352 -18.22 17.01 -1.24
CA TRP A 352 -17.88 15.67 -1.74
C TRP A 352 -18.69 14.58 -1.06
N HIS A 353 -18.98 14.71 0.24
CA HIS A 353 -19.79 13.74 0.97
C HIS A 353 -21.28 13.98 0.70
N ILE A 354 -21.89 13.12 -0.08
CA ILE A 354 -23.29 13.26 -0.53
C ILE A 354 -24.25 12.29 0.17
N THR A 355 -23.72 11.31 0.88
CA THR A 355 -24.48 10.31 1.62
C THR A 355 -23.92 10.19 3.04
N VAL A 356 -24.32 11.16 3.87
CA VAL A 356 -23.85 11.28 5.26
C VAL A 356 -24.92 10.73 6.20
N HIS A 357 -24.65 9.55 6.76
CA HIS A 357 -25.56 8.86 7.67
C HIS A 357 -24.80 8.18 8.82
N PRO A 358 -25.46 7.98 9.98
CA PRO A 358 -24.83 7.29 11.11
C PRO A 358 -24.63 5.79 10.83
N TYR A 359 -23.75 5.17 11.63
CA TYR A 359 -23.42 3.74 11.55
C TYR A 359 -24.64 2.82 11.39
N ASP A 360 -25.69 3.01 12.22
CA ASP A 360 -26.88 2.16 12.21
C ASP A 360 -27.64 2.18 10.88
N TRP A 361 -27.61 3.31 10.18
CA TRP A 361 -28.21 3.41 8.85
C TRP A 361 -27.44 2.57 7.84
N TRP A 362 -26.13 2.69 7.83
CA TRP A 362 -25.27 1.91 6.95
C TRP A 362 -25.32 0.41 7.26
N ALA A 363 -25.30 0.04 8.56
CA ALA A 363 -25.42 -1.35 8.98
C ALA A 363 -26.75 -1.98 8.51
N ARG A 364 -27.86 -1.22 8.56
CA ARG A 364 -29.13 -1.68 7.98
C ARG A 364 -29.03 -1.86 6.46
N LYS A 365 -28.43 -0.91 5.73
CA LYS A 365 -28.27 -1.01 4.27
C LYS A 365 -27.50 -2.26 3.85
N PHE A 366 -26.40 -2.55 4.53
CA PHE A 366 -25.64 -3.79 4.29
C PHE A 366 -26.48 -5.03 4.63
N THR A 367 -27.22 -5.02 5.74
CA THR A 367 -28.09 -6.13 6.14
C THR A 367 -29.22 -6.34 5.13
N GLU A 368 -29.89 -5.29 4.69
CA GLU A 368 -30.92 -5.31 3.64
C GLU A 368 -30.35 -5.85 2.31
N ALA A 369 -29.13 -5.53 2.02
CA ALA A 369 -28.39 -6.08 0.88
C ALA A 369 -28.01 -7.57 1.09
N GLY A 370 -28.21 -8.16 2.26
CA GLY A 370 -27.98 -9.58 2.58
C GLY A 370 -26.55 -9.88 3.03
N PHE A 371 -25.84 -8.92 3.56
CA PHE A 371 -24.58 -9.12 4.25
C PHE A 371 -24.80 -9.30 5.76
N GLN A 372 -23.87 -9.98 6.41
CA GLN A 372 -23.84 -10.10 7.87
C GLN A 372 -22.81 -9.12 8.43
N ILE A 373 -23.22 -8.27 9.36
CA ILE A 373 -22.31 -7.37 10.10
C ILE A 373 -21.37 -8.22 10.96
N CYS A 374 -20.07 -7.90 10.93
CA CYS A 374 -19.02 -8.56 11.70
C CYS A 374 -17.87 -7.58 12.01
N THR A 375 -18.19 -6.34 12.30
CA THR A 375 -17.19 -5.29 12.58
C THR A 375 -16.29 -5.67 13.77
N GLU A 376 -16.80 -6.47 14.70
CA GLU A 376 -16.09 -7.01 15.85
C GLU A 376 -14.94 -7.98 15.51
N ASP A 377 -14.91 -8.52 14.30
CA ASP A 377 -13.80 -9.35 13.84
C ASP A 377 -12.48 -8.54 13.66
N PHE A 378 -12.60 -7.21 13.60
CA PHE A 378 -11.47 -6.29 13.45
C PHE A 378 -11.39 -5.34 14.65
N ALA A 379 -10.20 -5.21 15.24
CA ALA A 379 -9.97 -4.13 16.18
C ALA A 379 -9.83 -2.79 15.43
N THR A 380 -10.16 -1.68 16.08
CA THR A 380 -9.99 -0.34 15.47
C THR A 380 -8.56 -0.10 14.97
N ALA A 381 -7.58 -0.62 15.70
CA ALA A 381 -6.16 -0.53 15.32
C ALA A 381 -5.79 -1.36 14.06
N ASP A 382 -6.64 -2.26 13.62
CA ASP A 382 -6.43 -3.07 12.41
C ASP A 382 -7.04 -2.42 11.16
N MET A 383 -7.77 -1.30 11.33
CA MET A 383 -8.44 -0.60 10.24
C MET A 383 -7.55 0.49 9.64
N ALA A 384 -7.60 0.65 8.33
CA ALA A 384 -6.72 1.56 7.60
C ALA A 384 -7.05 3.05 7.82
N ARG A 385 -8.33 3.37 7.97
CA ARG A 385 -8.84 4.74 8.15
C ARG A 385 -10.00 4.75 9.15
N GLY A 386 -10.43 5.94 9.55
CA GLY A 386 -11.54 6.15 10.49
C GLY A 386 -11.08 6.63 11.87
N ALA A 387 -12.05 6.88 12.77
CA ALA A 387 -11.79 7.38 14.11
C ALA A 387 -10.76 6.52 14.86
N TYR A 388 -9.70 7.07 15.37
CA TYR A 388 -8.63 6.45 16.15
C TYR A 388 -7.42 5.90 15.39
N ASN A 389 -7.38 5.89 14.06
CA ASN A 389 -6.12 5.56 13.40
C ASN A 389 -5.31 6.83 13.19
N PRO A 390 -4.14 6.95 13.84
CA PRO A 390 -3.20 8.00 13.45
C PRO A 390 -2.87 7.80 11.97
N PRO A 391 -2.59 8.88 11.23
CA PRO A 391 -2.29 8.80 9.80
C PRO A 391 -1.05 7.92 9.59
N GLN A 392 -1.27 6.67 9.29
CA GLN A 392 -0.24 5.76 8.79
C GLN A 392 -0.29 5.69 7.26
N CYS A 393 -0.99 6.63 6.65
CA CYS A 393 -0.87 6.89 5.23
C CYS A 393 0.43 7.63 4.99
N TYR A 394 1.36 7.02 4.30
CA TYR A 394 2.66 7.61 3.97
C TYR A 394 2.58 8.89 3.11
N LEU A 395 1.40 9.29 2.64
CA LEU A 395 1.21 10.44 1.75
C LEU A 395 -0.05 11.27 2.09
N ALA A 396 -0.71 11.02 3.22
CA ALA A 396 -1.75 11.95 3.65
C ALA A 396 -1.08 13.25 4.13
N PRO A 397 -1.53 14.43 3.71
CA PRO A 397 -1.08 15.68 4.29
C PRO A 397 -1.25 15.61 5.82
N ALA A 398 -0.29 16.18 6.56
CA ALA A 398 -0.29 16.19 8.03
C ALA A 398 -1.57 16.81 8.65
N ASP A 399 -2.37 17.47 7.84
CA ASP A 399 -3.58 18.21 8.20
C ASP A 399 -4.88 17.39 8.07
N ILE A 400 -4.83 16.14 7.62
CA ILE A 400 -6.02 15.28 7.68
C ILE A 400 -6.23 14.90 9.14
N VAL A 401 -6.93 15.77 9.84
CA VAL A 401 -7.49 15.48 11.16
C VAL A 401 -8.54 14.39 10.98
N PHE A 402 -8.17 13.15 11.30
CA PHE A 402 -9.15 12.06 11.41
C PHE A 402 -10.12 12.46 12.51
N THR A 403 -11.26 12.94 12.10
CA THR A 403 -12.30 13.38 13.04
C THR A 403 -12.96 12.15 13.66
N GLU A 404 -13.41 12.26 14.90
CA GLU A 404 -14.20 11.24 15.62
C GLU A 404 -15.53 10.86 14.91
N LYS A 405 -15.73 11.35 13.69
CA LYS A 405 -16.95 11.24 12.91
C LYS A 405 -16.96 10.10 11.90
N SER A 406 -15.80 9.59 11.49
CA SER A 406 -15.75 8.38 10.66
C SER A 406 -15.94 7.13 11.51
N PHE A 407 -16.54 6.12 10.95
CA PHE A 407 -16.66 4.82 11.58
C PHE A 407 -16.21 3.71 10.63
N HIS A 408 -15.90 2.56 11.22
CA HIS A 408 -15.55 1.36 10.50
C HIS A 408 -16.75 0.45 10.34
N ILE A 409 -16.83 -0.25 9.22
CA ILE A 409 -17.78 -1.30 8.97
C ILE A 409 -17.09 -2.51 8.37
N ALA A 410 -17.39 -3.70 8.89
CA ALA A 410 -17.01 -4.95 8.28
C ALA A 410 -18.22 -5.87 8.16
N VAL A 411 -18.38 -6.48 7.01
CA VAL A 411 -19.48 -7.41 6.73
C VAL A 411 -18.98 -8.64 5.99
N LYS A 412 -19.68 -9.75 6.18
CA LYS A 412 -19.43 -11.03 5.51
C LYS A 412 -20.48 -11.36 4.47
N ASN A 413 -20.03 -12.01 3.40
CA ASN A 413 -20.91 -12.69 2.47
C ASN A 413 -21.24 -14.09 3.02
N CYS A 414 -22.43 -14.25 3.57
CA CYS A 414 -22.91 -15.49 4.19
C CYS A 414 -23.98 -16.22 3.34
N ARG A 415 -24.16 -15.86 2.06
CA ARG A 415 -25.13 -16.56 1.22
C ARG A 415 -24.70 -18.04 1.01
N ARG A 416 -25.67 -18.91 1.26
CA ARG A 416 -25.65 -20.32 0.85
C ARG A 416 -26.10 -20.47 -0.58
#